data_a57d9250ae89bf3b1d941ef3b3398b53
#
_entry.id   a57d9250ae89bf3b1d941ef3b3398b53
#
_cell.length_a   1.000
_cell.length_b   1.000
_cell.length_c   1.000
_cell.angle_alpha   90.00
_cell.angle_beta   90.00
_cell.angle_gamma   90.00
#
_symmetry.space_group_name_H-M   'P 1'
#
loop_
_entity.id
_entity.type
_entity.pdbx_description
1 polymer ?
#
loop_
_entity_poly.entity_id
_entity_poly.type
_entity_poly.pdbx_seq_one_letter_code
_entity_poly.pdbx_strand_id
1 'polypeptide(L)'
;LGPLPVKYGSPTVPMPGFDLQVLDTAGQPVKQGETGTLAIKLPLPPSCLPTLWNNDARFRESYISEFPGYYTTSDAGYMDEDGYAYVMARTDDVINVAGHRLSTGQMEEVVSRHKDVGECAVMGVADDMKGQIPAGFIVLNSGVNRPAQEIEAEVVKLVRDEIGPVAAFKQVMTVK
;
A
#
# COMPACT_ATOMS: atom_id res chain seq x y z
N LEU A 1 3.68 1.55 31.26
CA LEU A 1 2.72 2.21 30.36
C LEU A 1 1.32 1.81 30.81
N GLY A 2 0.47 2.80 31.15
CA GLY A 2 -0.95 2.54 31.40
C GLY A 2 -1.68 2.13 30.11
N PRO A 3 -2.94 1.68 30.22
CA PRO A 3 -3.74 1.37 29.04
C PRO A 3 -3.96 2.65 28.22
N LEU A 4 -3.57 2.61 26.96
CA LEU A 4 -3.81 3.69 26.01
C LEU A 4 -5.25 3.57 25.48
N PRO A 5 -5.94 4.67 25.17
CA PRO A 5 -7.24 4.62 24.50
C PRO A 5 -7.14 3.84 23.19
N VAL A 6 -8.18 3.04 22.91
CA VAL A 6 -8.26 2.32 21.62
C VAL A 6 -8.74 3.28 20.54
N LYS A 7 -7.98 3.37 19.45
CA LYS A 7 -8.39 4.06 18.22
C LYS A 7 -8.55 3.02 17.11
N TYR A 8 -9.74 2.94 16.53
CA TYR A 8 -10.03 1.96 15.49
C TYR A 8 -9.15 2.17 14.25
N GLY A 9 -8.63 1.08 13.70
CA GLY A 9 -7.73 1.10 12.55
C GLY A 9 -6.26 1.43 12.87
N SER A 10 -5.93 1.73 14.13
CA SER A 10 -4.56 1.99 14.56
C SER A 10 -3.99 0.83 15.39
N PRO A 11 -2.75 0.38 15.11
CA PRO A 11 -2.02 -0.53 15.99
C PRO A 11 -1.53 0.13 17.29
N THR A 12 -1.82 1.41 17.51
CA THR A 12 -1.45 2.28 18.64
C THR A 12 -0.18 3.14 18.38
N VAL A 13 0.43 3.65 19.45
CA VAL A 13 1.68 4.41 19.38
C VAL A 13 2.92 3.50 19.27
N PRO A 14 4.03 3.97 18.72
CA PRO A 14 5.27 3.21 18.67
C PRO A 14 5.71 2.73 20.05
N MET A 15 6.28 1.52 20.10
CA MET A 15 6.86 0.99 21.33
C MET A 15 8.05 1.86 21.79
N PRO A 16 8.30 1.95 23.11
CA PRO A 16 9.49 2.63 23.62
C PRO A 16 10.78 2.12 22.97
N GLY A 17 11.61 3.05 22.51
CA GLY A 17 12.85 2.76 21.79
C GLY A 17 12.73 2.80 20.27
N PHE A 18 11.52 2.87 19.72
CA PHE A 18 11.27 3.05 18.29
C PHE A 18 10.92 4.51 17.99
N ASP A 19 11.77 5.19 17.22
CA ASP A 19 11.49 6.54 16.69
C ASP A 19 10.88 6.40 15.29
N LEU A 20 9.54 6.16 15.26
CA LEU A 20 8.79 6.04 14.03
C LEU A 20 8.52 7.43 13.46
N GLN A 21 8.86 7.63 12.20
CA GLN A 21 8.65 8.85 11.43
C GLN A 21 7.84 8.53 10.18
N VAL A 22 7.13 9.54 9.67
CA VAL A 22 6.46 9.48 8.36
C VAL A 22 7.23 10.40 7.44
N LEU A 23 7.77 9.83 6.35
CA LEU A 23 8.66 10.55 5.42
C LEU A 23 7.98 10.78 4.07
N ASP A 24 8.28 11.92 3.47
CA ASP A 24 7.94 12.21 2.07
C ASP A 24 8.90 11.47 1.10
N THR A 25 8.72 11.67 -0.19
CA THR A 25 9.58 11.06 -1.23
C THR A 25 11.02 11.59 -1.23
N ALA A 26 11.27 12.71 -0.58
CA ALA A 26 12.61 13.28 -0.41
C ALA A 26 13.27 12.84 0.91
N GLY A 27 12.60 11.99 1.71
CA GLY A 27 13.08 11.50 3.01
C GLY A 27 12.96 12.55 4.12
N GLN A 28 12.11 13.57 3.96
CA GLN A 28 11.86 14.56 5.00
C GLN A 28 10.62 14.19 5.79
N PRO A 29 10.62 14.40 7.13
CA PRO A 29 9.43 14.19 7.94
C PRO A 29 8.27 15.08 7.47
N VAL A 30 7.10 14.46 7.30
CA VAL A 30 5.86 15.16 6.94
C VAL A 30 5.15 15.70 8.19
N LYS A 31 4.13 16.53 8.02
CA LYS A 31 3.29 17.01 9.11
C LYS A 31 2.38 15.89 9.62
N GLN A 32 1.95 16.04 10.88
CA GLN A 32 0.95 15.14 11.48
C GLN A 32 -0.31 15.07 10.62
N GLY A 33 -0.82 13.85 10.41
CA GLY A 33 -1.98 13.57 9.57
C GLY A 33 -1.67 13.45 8.08
N GLU A 34 -0.49 13.85 7.63
CA GLU A 34 -0.07 13.65 6.24
C GLU A 34 0.44 12.22 6.01
N THR A 35 0.08 11.64 4.88
CA THR A 35 0.50 10.28 4.51
C THR A 35 1.89 10.29 3.86
N GLY A 36 2.73 9.35 4.27
CA GLY A 36 4.05 9.14 3.71
C GLY A 36 4.55 7.71 3.95
N THR A 37 5.84 7.48 3.75
CA THR A 37 6.49 6.21 4.06
C THR A 37 6.78 6.12 5.56
N LEU A 38 6.34 5.03 6.19
CA LEU A 38 6.68 4.75 7.59
C LEU A 38 8.13 4.27 7.68
N ALA A 39 8.94 4.97 8.45
CA ALA A 39 10.34 4.67 8.62
C ALA A 39 10.76 4.82 10.08
N ILE A 40 11.72 4.01 10.52
CA ILE A 40 12.23 4.03 11.89
C ILE A 40 13.61 4.69 11.87
N LYS A 41 13.77 5.78 12.62
CA LYS A 41 15.05 6.46 12.72
C LYS A 41 16.10 5.56 13.37
N LEU A 42 17.29 5.53 12.77
CA LEU A 42 18.41 4.74 13.30
C LEU A 42 19.06 5.44 14.52
N PRO A 43 19.62 4.66 15.46
CA PRO A 43 19.80 3.19 15.45
C PRO A 43 18.52 2.44 15.83
N LEU A 44 18.33 1.27 15.25
CA LEU A 44 17.24 0.37 15.64
C LEU A 44 17.46 -0.17 17.06
N PRO A 45 16.36 -0.44 17.83
CA PRO A 45 16.45 -1.17 19.08
C PRO A 45 17.05 -2.57 18.90
N PRO A 46 17.71 -3.13 19.94
CA PRO A 46 18.34 -4.46 19.86
C PRO A 46 17.42 -5.63 19.53
N SER A 47 16.09 -5.43 19.66
CA SER A 47 15.07 -6.42 19.31
C SER A 47 14.76 -6.50 17.81
N CYS A 48 15.29 -5.57 17.01
CA CYS A 48 15.07 -5.55 15.57
C CYS A 48 15.95 -6.54 14.83
N LEU A 49 15.55 -6.82 13.58
CA LEU A 49 16.31 -7.62 12.63
C LEU A 49 17.70 -7.00 12.39
N PRO A 50 18.81 -7.68 12.75
CA PRO A 50 20.16 -7.13 12.57
C PRO A 50 20.61 -7.16 11.10
N THR A 51 20.20 -8.18 10.37
CA THR A 51 20.51 -8.39 8.95
C THR A 51 19.72 -9.56 8.36
N LEU A 52 19.88 -9.82 7.06
CA LEU A 52 19.40 -11.04 6.41
C LEU A 52 20.48 -12.12 6.43
N TRP A 53 20.08 -13.39 6.59
CA TRP A 53 20.99 -14.52 6.64
C TRP A 53 21.87 -14.58 5.40
N ASN A 54 23.19 -14.53 5.59
CA ASN A 54 24.21 -14.50 4.53
C ASN A 54 23.98 -13.46 3.41
N ASN A 55 23.26 -12.37 3.69
CA ASN A 55 22.97 -11.37 2.67
C ASN A 55 22.83 -9.93 3.23
N ASP A 56 23.88 -9.43 3.86
CA ASP A 56 23.95 -8.06 4.39
C ASP A 56 23.75 -6.99 3.29
N ALA A 57 24.23 -7.26 2.09
CA ALA A 57 24.09 -6.33 0.97
C ALA A 57 22.63 -6.10 0.65
N ARG A 58 21.83 -7.17 0.54
CA ARG A 58 20.40 -7.08 0.31
C ARG A 58 19.65 -6.42 1.47
N PHE A 59 20.07 -6.67 2.72
CA PHE A 59 19.49 -5.98 3.88
C PHE A 59 19.64 -4.47 3.75
N ARG A 60 20.86 -4.00 3.45
CA ARG A 60 21.12 -2.56 3.27
C ARG A 60 20.33 -1.98 2.10
N GLU A 61 20.32 -2.66 0.97
CA GLU A 61 19.59 -2.25 -0.23
C GLU A 61 18.08 -2.12 0.05
N SER A 62 17.48 -3.13 0.67
CA SER A 62 16.02 -3.20 0.84
C SER A 62 15.48 -2.32 1.98
N TYR A 63 16.29 -2.05 3.02
CA TYR A 63 15.75 -1.44 4.25
C TYR A 63 16.47 -0.17 4.70
N ILE A 64 17.70 0.10 4.22
CA ILE A 64 18.53 1.19 4.76
C ILE A 64 18.88 2.24 3.71
N SER A 65 18.94 1.87 2.42
CA SER A 65 19.50 2.74 1.38
C SER A 65 18.52 3.78 0.84
N GLU A 66 17.21 3.55 0.96
CA GLU A 66 16.19 4.44 0.40
C GLU A 66 16.20 5.82 1.10
N PHE A 67 16.21 5.82 2.44
CA PHE A 67 16.28 7.05 3.24
C PHE A 67 17.47 6.99 4.20
N PRO A 68 18.57 7.71 3.92
CA PRO A 68 19.75 7.70 4.79
C PRO A 68 19.42 8.09 6.23
N GLY A 69 19.82 7.24 7.18
CA GLY A 69 19.53 7.44 8.61
C GLY A 69 18.23 6.81 9.10
N TYR A 70 17.51 6.12 8.23
CA TYR A 70 16.26 5.44 8.57
C TYR A 70 16.28 3.97 8.13
N TYR A 71 15.50 3.17 8.81
CA TYR A 71 15.07 1.83 8.39
C TYR A 71 13.67 1.95 7.78
N THR A 72 13.51 1.55 6.53
CA THR A 72 12.25 1.60 5.80
C THR A 72 11.42 0.35 6.08
N THR A 73 10.17 0.53 6.55
CA THR A 73 9.26 -0.61 6.82
C THR A 73 8.64 -1.17 5.55
N SER A 74 8.71 -0.43 4.46
CA SER A 74 7.99 -0.65 3.21
C SER A 74 6.47 -0.51 3.35
N ASP A 75 6.03 0.23 4.36
CA ASP A 75 4.62 0.57 4.57
C ASP A 75 4.39 2.07 4.38
N ALA A 76 3.22 2.42 3.86
CA ALA A 76 2.71 3.78 3.79
C ALA A 76 1.66 3.99 4.88
N GLY A 77 1.67 5.18 5.49
CA GLY A 77 0.73 5.50 6.55
C GLY A 77 0.87 6.93 7.03
N TYR A 78 0.24 7.23 8.14
CA TYR A 78 0.32 8.53 8.80
C TYR A 78 0.34 8.37 10.32
N MET A 79 0.70 9.43 11.04
CA MET A 79 0.54 9.54 12.49
C MET A 79 -0.43 10.66 12.80
N ASP A 80 -1.36 10.41 13.72
CA ASP A 80 -2.28 11.44 14.18
C ASP A 80 -1.65 12.38 15.24
N GLU A 81 -2.41 13.37 15.69
CA GLU A 81 -1.98 14.38 16.66
C GLU A 81 -1.66 13.82 18.06
N ASP A 82 -2.19 12.63 18.40
CA ASP A 82 -1.89 11.91 19.64
C ASP A 82 -0.72 10.92 19.50
N GLY A 83 -0.10 10.84 18.31
CA GLY A 83 1.03 9.96 18.01
C GLY A 83 0.66 8.52 17.70
N TYR A 84 -0.62 8.25 17.39
CA TYR A 84 -1.05 6.93 16.92
C TYR A 84 -0.69 6.75 15.46
N ALA A 85 -0.10 5.61 15.14
CA ALA A 85 0.23 5.24 13.78
C ALA A 85 -0.97 4.59 13.07
N TYR A 86 -1.13 4.88 11.79
CA TYR A 86 -2.10 4.23 10.90
C TYR A 86 -1.38 3.71 9.67
N VAL A 87 -1.38 2.40 9.52
CA VAL A 87 -0.80 1.72 8.35
C VAL A 87 -1.88 1.60 7.29
N MET A 88 -1.64 2.21 6.12
CA MET A 88 -2.64 2.28 5.05
C MET A 88 -2.43 1.19 4.00
N ALA A 89 -1.18 0.95 3.58
CA ALA A 89 -0.81 -0.02 2.58
C ALA A 89 0.71 -0.21 2.59
N ARG A 90 1.21 -1.18 1.84
CA ARG A 90 2.63 -1.24 1.52
C ARG A 90 3.00 -0.16 0.50
N THR A 91 4.23 0.29 0.53
CA THR A 91 4.72 1.31 -0.43
C THR A 91 4.84 0.76 -1.85
N ASP A 92 5.12 -0.54 -1.99
CA ASP A 92 5.13 -1.28 -3.26
C ASP A 92 3.72 -1.60 -3.78
N ASP A 93 2.70 -1.57 -2.92
CA ASP A 93 1.28 -1.75 -3.27
C ASP A 93 0.56 -0.41 -3.54
N VAL A 94 1.30 0.70 -3.60
CA VAL A 94 0.76 2.02 -3.90
C VAL A 94 1.06 2.40 -5.34
N ILE A 95 0.01 2.70 -6.10
CA ILE A 95 0.10 3.20 -7.47
C ILE A 95 0.02 4.72 -7.44
N ASN A 96 0.93 5.39 -8.15
CA ASN A 96 0.92 6.85 -8.26
C ASN A 96 0.28 7.27 -9.60
N VAL A 97 -1.02 7.58 -9.55
CA VAL A 97 -1.80 8.00 -10.72
C VAL A 97 -1.91 9.51 -10.75
N ALA A 98 -1.18 10.17 -11.63
CA ALA A 98 -1.19 11.64 -11.78
C ALA A 98 -1.03 12.40 -10.45
N GLY A 99 -0.14 11.90 -9.56
CA GLY A 99 0.12 12.49 -8.25
C GLY A 99 -0.79 11.99 -7.11
N HIS A 100 -1.82 11.19 -7.42
CA HIS A 100 -2.66 10.55 -6.41
C HIS A 100 -2.10 9.18 -6.03
N ARG A 101 -1.89 8.97 -4.73
CA ARG A 101 -1.45 7.68 -4.19
C ARG A 101 -2.66 6.81 -3.91
N LEU A 102 -2.80 5.71 -4.65
CA LEU A 102 -3.92 4.79 -4.58
C LEU A 102 -3.43 3.40 -4.15
N SER A 103 -4.11 2.77 -3.20
CA SER A 103 -3.79 1.43 -2.74
C SER A 103 -4.32 0.37 -3.72
N THR A 104 -3.46 -0.56 -4.12
CA THR A 104 -3.87 -1.75 -4.89
C THR A 104 -4.83 -2.61 -4.08
N GLY A 105 -4.55 -2.82 -2.79
CA GLY A 105 -5.39 -3.60 -1.89
C GLY A 105 -6.80 -3.05 -1.76
N GLN A 106 -6.97 -1.72 -1.75
CA GLN A 106 -8.31 -1.11 -1.74
C GLN A 106 -9.07 -1.42 -3.05
N MET A 107 -8.37 -1.41 -4.19
CA MET A 107 -8.98 -1.78 -5.47
C MET A 107 -9.33 -3.26 -5.51
N GLU A 108 -8.43 -4.11 -5.02
CA GLU A 108 -8.64 -5.57 -4.92
C GLU A 108 -9.83 -5.90 -4.02
N GLU A 109 -9.99 -5.19 -2.89
CA GLU A 109 -11.16 -5.35 -2.02
C GLU A 109 -12.46 -5.04 -2.77
N VAL A 110 -12.50 -3.97 -3.56
CA VAL A 110 -13.66 -3.62 -4.37
C VAL A 110 -13.91 -4.67 -5.45
N VAL A 111 -12.87 -5.09 -6.18
CA VAL A 111 -12.96 -6.10 -7.25
C VAL A 111 -13.44 -7.45 -6.71
N SER A 112 -12.97 -7.87 -5.53
CA SER A 112 -13.36 -9.14 -4.91
C SER A 112 -14.84 -9.22 -4.50
N ARG A 113 -15.53 -8.09 -4.40
CA ARG A 113 -16.99 -8.05 -4.14
C ARG A 113 -17.83 -8.44 -5.36
N HIS A 114 -17.22 -8.51 -6.54
CA HIS A 114 -17.93 -8.95 -7.74
C HIS A 114 -18.23 -10.44 -7.67
N LYS A 115 -19.51 -10.82 -7.80
CA LYS A 115 -19.99 -12.20 -7.59
C LYS A 115 -19.34 -13.28 -8.45
N ASP A 116 -18.84 -12.91 -9.64
CA ASP A 116 -18.25 -13.83 -10.60
C ASP A 116 -16.70 -13.90 -10.48
N VAL A 117 -16.09 -13.07 -9.60
CA VAL A 117 -14.64 -13.03 -9.35
C VAL A 117 -14.31 -13.91 -8.15
N GLY A 118 -13.41 -14.86 -8.33
CA GLY A 118 -12.89 -15.73 -7.27
C GLY A 118 -11.60 -15.22 -6.66
N GLU A 119 -10.67 -14.78 -7.51
CA GLU A 119 -9.41 -14.17 -7.09
C GLU A 119 -9.12 -12.94 -7.95
N CYS A 120 -8.39 -11.99 -7.40
CA CYS A 120 -7.98 -10.80 -8.12
C CYS A 120 -6.61 -10.30 -7.64
N ALA A 121 -5.93 -9.58 -8.53
CA ALA A 121 -4.74 -8.81 -8.21
C ALA A 121 -4.78 -7.49 -8.99
N VAL A 122 -4.27 -6.42 -8.39
CA VAL A 122 -4.11 -5.12 -9.03
C VAL A 122 -2.66 -4.69 -8.95
N MET A 123 -2.10 -4.22 -10.06
CA MET A 123 -0.74 -3.70 -10.10
C MET A 123 -0.67 -2.38 -10.87
N GLY A 124 0.34 -1.57 -10.55
CA GLY A 124 0.66 -0.36 -11.31
C GLY A 124 1.40 -0.71 -12.60
N VAL A 125 0.93 -0.19 -13.72
CA VAL A 125 1.65 -0.24 -14.99
C VAL A 125 2.05 1.16 -15.42
N ALA A 126 3.19 1.29 -16.08
CA ALA A 126 3.67 2.59 -16.55
C ALA A 126 2.69 3.25 -17.54
N ASP A 127 2.48 4.55 -17.41
CA ASP A 127 1.68 5.37 -18.32
C ASP A 127 2.40 6.69 -18.58
N ASP A 128 2.55 7.06 -19.84
CA ASP A 128 3.33 8.24 -20.26
C ASP A 128 2.76 9.57 -19.74
N MET A 129 1.45 9.65 -19.50
CA MET A 129 0.80 10.88 -19.07
C MET A 129 0.56 10.94 -17.56
N LYS A 130 0.35 9.79 -16.91
CA LYS A 130 -0.06 9.71 -15.50
C LYS A 130 1.01 9.13 -14.59
N GLY A 131 2.15 8.75 -15.15
CA GLY A 131 3.22 8.02 -14.45
C GLY A 131 2.88 6.55 -14.30
N GLN A 132 1.78 6.24 -13.64
CA GLN A 132 1.23 4.88 -13.52
C GLN A 132 -0.29 4.88 -13.68
N ILE A 133 -0.82 3.74 -14.11
CA ILE A 133 -2.25 3.42 -14.07
C ILE A 133 -2.43 2.00 -13.50
N PRO A 134 -3.53 1.71 -12.81
CA PRO A 134 -3.81 0.37 -12.33
C PRO A 134 -4.27 -0.55 -13.47
N ALA A 135 -3.75 -1.78 -13.47
CA ALA A 135 -4.22 -2.90 -14.26
C ALA A 135 -4.70 -4.01 -13.32
N GLY A 136 -5.90 -4.52 -13.56
CA GLY A 136 -6.50 -5.60 -12.79
C GLY A 136 -6.36 -6.95 -13.50
N PHE A 137 -6.15 -8.00 -12.71
CA PHE A 137 -6.18 -9.38 -13.13
C PHE A 137 -7.23 -10.10 -12.31
N ILE A 138 -8.10 -10.86 -12.95
CA ILE A 138 -9.17 -11.59 -12.27
C ILE A 138 -9.19 -13.06 -12.68
N VAL A 139 -9.45 -13.93 -11.72
CA VAL A 139 -9.80 -15.34 -11.94
C VAL A 139 -11.28 -15.48 -11.67
N LEU A 140 -12.01 -16.08 -12.60
CA LEU A 140 -13.45 -16.26 -12.45
C LEU A 140 -13.78 -17.46 -11.56
N ASN A 141 -14.88 -17.36 -10.84
CA ASN A 141 -15.44 -18.47 -10.07
C ASN A 141 -15.77 -19.67 -10.99
N SER A 142 -15.63 -20.87 -10.44
CA SER A 142 -16.01 -22.10 -11.15
C SER A 142 -17.50 -22.07 -11.53
N GLY A 143 -17.79 -22.41 -12.80
CA GLY A 143 -19.15 -22.47 -13.32
C GLY A 143 -19.69 -21.15 -13.88
N VAL A 144 -18.88 -20.09 -13.93
CA VAL A 144 -19.26 -18.85 -14.63
C VAL A 144 -19.25 -19.09 -16.14
N ASN A 145 -20.42 -18.88 -16.78
CA ASN A 145 -20.60 -19.09 -18.23
C ASN A 145 -20.89 -17.79 -19.01
N ARG A 146 -20.60 -16.64 -18.39
CA ARG A 146 -20.73 -15.33 -19.03
C ARG A 146 -19.46 -14.97 -19.81
N PRO A 147 -19.56 -14.14 -20.87
CA PRO A 147 -18.38 -13.61 -21.55
C PRO A 147 -17.46 -12.85 -20.59
N ALA A 148 -16.16 -13.14 -20.62
CA ALA A 148 -15.19 -12.47 -19.75
C ALA A 148 -15.21 -10.93 -19.90
N GLN A 149 -15.38 -10.44 -21.14
CA GLN A 149 -15.43 -9.00 -21.44
C GLN A 149 -16.56 -8.26 -20.73
N GLU A 150 -17.70 -8.92 -20.51
CA GLU A 150 -18.81 -8.33 -19.76
C GLU A 150 -18.43 -8.16 -18.28
N ILE A 151 -17.81 -9.19 -17.69
CA ILE A 151 -17.36 -9.17 -16.30
C ILE A 151 -16.25 -8.12 -16.11
N GLU A 152 -15.30 -8.06 -17.01
CA GLU A 152 -14.23 -7.06 -17.01
C GLU A 152 -14.79 -5.64 -17.05
N ALA A 153 -15.80 -5.38 -17.87
CA ALA A 153 -16.47 -4.07 -17.92
C ALA A 153 -17.25 -3.76 -16.63
N GLU A 154 -17.90 -4.75 -16.03
CA GLU A 154 -18.60 -4.61 -14.75
C GLU A 154 -17.60 -4.29 -13.62
N VAL A 155 -16.45 -4.95 -13.57
CA VAL A 155 -15.39 -4.71 -12.61
C VAL A 155 -14.80 -3.30 -12.75
N VAL A 156 -14.51 -2.85 -13.98
CA VAL A 156 -14.07 -1.48 -14.24
C VAL A 156 -15.08 -0.46 -13.73
N LYS A 157 -16.36 -0.70 -14.00
CA LYS A 157 -17.44 0.16 -13.51
C LYS A 157 -17.52 0.18 -11.99
N LEU A 158 -17.41 -0.99 -11.34
CA LEU A 158 -17.48 -1.12 -9.89
C LEU A 158 -16.37 -0.30 -9.21
N VAL A 159 -15.12 -0.42 -9.66
CA VAL A 159 -13.99 0.36 -9.12
C VAL A 159 -14.19 1.85 -9.36
N ARG A 160 -14.72 2.25 -10.54
CA ARG A 160 -15.02 3.65 -10.83
C ARG A 160 -16.10 4.22 -9.93
N ASP A 161 -17.12 3.45 -9.63
CA ASP A 161 -18.26 3.90 -8.82
C ASP A 161 -17.90 4.00 -7.32
N GLU A 162 -17.05 3.11 -6.81
CA GLU A 162 -16.68 3.07 -5.38
C GLU A 162 -15.43 3.89 -5.04
N ILE A 163 -14.40 3.89 -5.88
CA ILE A 163 -13.13 4.61 -5.62
C ILE A 163 -13.13 5.96 -6.37
N GLY A 164 -13.82 6.02 -7.49
CA GLY A 164 -13.92 7.23 -8.30
C GLY A 164 -13.05 7.18 -9.56
N PRO A 165 -13.29 8.13 -10.49
CA PRO A 165 -12.57 8.20 -11.77
C PRO A 165 -11.07 8.52 -11.63
N VAL A 166 -10.63 9.02 -10.48
CA VAL A 166 -9.23 9.29 -10.16
C VAL A 166 -8.38 8.03 -10.22
N ALA A 167 -8.95 6.87 -9.91
CA ALA A 167 -8.27 5.59 -9.99
C ALA A 167 -7.75 5.26 -11.39
N ALA A 168 -8.39 5.80 -12.45
CA ALA A 168 -8.06 5.52 -13.85
C ALA A 168 -8.01 4.01 -14.20
N PHE A 169 -8.76 3.19 -13.44
CA PHE A 169 -8.85 1.75 -13.59
C PHE A 169 -9.62 1.41 -14.86
N LYS A 170 -8.92 1.06 -15.93
CA LYS A 170 -9.48 0.85 -17.26
C LYS A 170 -9.14 -0.51 -17.87
N GLN A 171 -8.13 -1.18 -17.32
CA GLN A 171 -7.63 -2.44 -17.84
C GLN A 171 -7.89 -3.55 -16.83
N VAL A 172 -8.70 -4.50 -17.22
CA VAL A 172 -8.92 -5.76 -16.49
C VAL A 172 -8.72 -6.90 -17.47
N MET A 173 -8.03 -7.91 -17.02
CA MET A 173 -7.74 -9.11 -17.80
C MET A 173 -8.16 -10.35 -17.01
N THR A 174 -8.96 -11.21 -17.63
CA THR A 174 -9.27 -12.51 -17.08
C THR A 174 -8.09 -13.45 -17.31
N VAL A 175 -7.60 -14.05 -16.25
CA VAL A 175 -6.50 -15.04 -16.24
C VAL A 175 -7.02 -16.40 -15.80
N LYS A 176 -6.24 -17.46 -16.08
CA LYS A 176 -6.60 -18.86 -15.77
C LYS A 176 -5.92 -19.31 -14.49
#